data_2b935b0d9b3b201580bdcfafc8e8fd25
#
_entry.id   2b935b0d9b3b201580bdcfafc8e8fd25
#
_cell.length_a   1.000
_cell.length_b   1.000
_cell.length_c   1.000
_cell.angle_alpha   90.00
_cell.angle_beta   90.00
_cell.angle_gamma   90.00
#
_symmetry.space_group_name_H-M   'P 1'
#
loop_
_entity.id
_entity.type
_entity.pdbx_description
1 polymer ?
#
loop_
_entity_poly.entity_id
_entity_poly.type
_entity_poly.pdbx_seq_one_letter_code
_entity_poly.pdbx_strand_id
1 'polypeptide(L)'
;RKRKWIAVDSPHEPVTRVARRALKNRLLAVWDYLPSAAERPEKDPEFVHQLRVSSRRAMAAIEMFDSLLPMRRSEWFKKQLRKVRRAAGEARDLDVLSQRLAELLRGEPCDVARPIMDAAAESRRNAQPAICKMHHRLCDRQYKRRIGKLLKRVRVRHAALAVEPDFAEVGRDSMRRAVNDFFSASRANLSDTANLHLMRIASKQVRYAMEIFAGAFPASMTEQLYPQIVELQEKLGEINDHVSALARFQEWQSHLEASEGVSLLGRLMQSEARLRDERIAAFQQYWNGDRGQRLRYQFSREFGDPQLAIRPESLPVAESG
;
A
#
# COMPACT_ATOMS: atom_id res chain seq x y z
N ARG A 1 13.07 5.09 12.90
CA ARG A 1 11.85 5.14 12.02
C ARG A 1 12.10 6.19 10.96
N LYS A 2 12.37 5.78 9.70
CA LYS A 2 12.47 6.75 8.58
C LYS A 2 11.14 7.47 8.46
N ARG A 3 11.17 8.79 8.38
CA ARG A 3 9.99 9.66 8.51
C ARG A 3 8.90 9.25 7.53
N LYS A 4 7.71 8.94 8.03
CA LYS A 4 6.50 8.64 7.27
C LYS A 4 6.11 9.82 6.37
N TRP A 5 6.20 11.02 6.88
CA TRP A 5 5.89 12.28 6.21
C TRP A 5 7.11 12.89 5.53
N ILE A 6 6.91 13.51 4.38
CA ILE A 6 7.95 14.30 3.74
C ILE A 6 7.98 15.68 4.41
N ALA A 7 9.12 16.02 4.97
CA ALA A 7 9.30 17.35 5.56
C ALA A 7 9.41 18.39 4.43
N VAL A 8 8.71 19.53 4.62
CA VAL A 8 8.79 20.72 3.77
C VAL A 8 9.04 21.92 4.64
N ASP A 9 9.74 22.92 4.10
CA ASP A 9 10.04 24.15 4.82
C ASP A 9 8.86 25.14 4.69
N SER A 10 8.12 25.08 3.57
CA SER A 10 6.93 25.87 3.27
C SER A 10 6.05 25.14 2.24
N PRO A 11 4.71 25.33 2.26
CA PRO A 11 3.83 24.88 1.19
C PRO A 11 4.19 25.43 -0.20
N HIS A 12 4.82 26.61 -0.24
CA HIS A 12 5.24 27.31 -1.46
C HIS A 12 6.68 26.98 -1.89
N GLU A 13 7.31 25.96 -1.30
CA GLU A 13 8.62 25.50 -1.72
C GLU A 13 8.57 24.99 -3.19
N PRO A 14 9.59 25.24 -4.02
CA PRO A 14 9.63 24.73 -5.39
C PRO A 14 9.43 23.22 -5.44
N VAL A 15 8.50 22.75 -6.27
CA VAL A 15 8.12 21.33 -6.31
C VAL A 15 9.31 20.42 -6.62
N THR A 16 10.25 20.84 -7.46
CA THR A 16 11.44 20.03 -7.79
C THR A 16 12.35 19.80 -6.58
N ARG A 17 12.41 20.75 -5.64
CA ARG A 17 13.18 20.61 -4.40
C ARG A 17 12.58 19.56 -3.48
N VAL A 18 11.25 19.63 -3.27
CA VAL A 18 10.53 18.64 -2.47
C VAL A 18 10.54 17.28 -3.14
N ALA A 19 10.34 17.19 -4.46
CA ALA A 19 10.42 15.96 -5.23
C ALA A 19 11.79 15.27 -5.07
N ARG A 20 12.90 16.00 -5.16
CA ARG A 20 14.25 15.44 -4.91
C ARG A 20 14.35 14.86 -3.49
N ARG A 21 13.86 15.56 -2.48
CA ARG A 21 13.86 15.13 -1.09
C ARG A 21 13.02 13.87 -0.89
N ALA A 22 11.79 13.86 -1.40
CA ALA A 22 10.88 12.74 -1.32
C ALA A 22 11.44 11.50 -2.03
N LEU A 23 11.86 11.63 -3.27
CA LEU A 23 12.43 10.54 -4.07
C LEU A 23 13.70 9.96 -3.42
N LYS A 24 14.61 10.83 -2.93
CA LYS A 24 15.81 10.39 -2.20
C LYS A 24 15.43 9.54 -1.00
N ASN A 25 14.55 10.04 -0.14
CA ASN A 25 14.16 9.37 1.11
C ASN A 25 13.48 8.04 0.82
N ARG A 26 12.57 7.99 -0.17
CA ARG A 26 11.79 6.78 -0.50
C ARG A 26 12.64 5.71 -1.18
N LEU A 27 13.47 6.09 -2.14
CA LEU A 27 14.33 5.16 -2.86
C LEU A 27 15.47 4.62 -2.00
N LEU A 28 16.09 5.45 -1.14
CA LEU A 28 17.10 4.98 -0.19
C LEU A 28 16.49 4.06 0.87
N ALA A 29 15.25 4.27 1.30
CA ALA A 29 14.60 3.34 2.24
C ALA A 29 14.49 1.93 1.68
N VAL A 30 14.22 1.75 0.39
CA VAL A 30 14.23 0.43 -0.26
C VAL A 30 15.62 -0.21 -0.20
N TRP A 31 16.65 0.58 -0.52
CA TRP A 31 18.02 0.11 -0.49
C TRP A 31 18.45 -0.33 0.91
N ASP A 32 18.07 0.42 1.93
CA ASP A 32 18.53 0.19 3.31
C ASP A 32 17.88 -1.05 3.95
N TYR A 33 16.63 -1.40 3.56
CA TYR A 33 15.96 -2.61 4.07
C TYR A 33 16.29 -3.87 3.27
N LEU A 34 16.71 -3.71 2.01
CA LEU A 34 16.91 -4.84 1.10
C LEU A 34 17.97 -5.85 1.58
N PRO A 35 19.17 -5.45 2.06
CA PRO A 35 20.17 -6.41 2.57
C PRO A 35 19.65 -7.24 3.75
N SER A 36 19.03 -6.58 4.74
CA SER A 36 18.51 -7.30 5.92
C SER A 36 17.39 -8.27 5.57
N ALA A 37 16.50 -7.88 4.66
CA ALA A 37 15.43 -8.75 4.17
C ALA A 37 15.96 -9.92 3.31
N ALA A 38 17.10 -9.75 2.63
CA ALA A 38 17.71 -10.78 1.79
C ALA A 38 18.55 -11.79 2.60
N GLU A 39 19.35 -11.31 3.56
CA GLU A 39 20.41 -12.08 4.21
C GLU A 39 20.04 -12.57 5.62
N ARG A 40 19.07 -11.93 6.25
CA ARG A 40 18.71 -12.19 7.65
C ARG A 40 17.19 -12.18 7.91
N PRO A 41 16.38 -12.82 7.04
CA PRO A 41 14.93 -12.78 7.17
C PRO A 41 14.42 -13.45 8.45
N GLU A 42 15.16 -14.42 8.97
CA GLU A 42 14.84 -15.18 10.20
C GLU A 42 15.05 -14.38 11.48
N LYS A 43 15.89 -13.32 11.45
CA LYS A 43 16.13 -12.48 12.63
C LYS A 43 14.95 -11.61 13.00
N ASP A 44 14.26 -11.10 11.98
CA ASP A 44 13.10 -10.22 12.18
C ASP A 44 12.24 -10.15 10.91
N PRO A 45 11.02 -10.71 10.91
CA PRO A 45 10.09 -10.63 9.79
C PRO A 45 9.74 -9.18 9.42
N GLU A 46 10.02 -8.23 10.32
CA GLU A 46 9.82 -6.81 10.05
C GLU A 46 10.72 -6.30 8.91
N PHE A 47 11.87 -6.91 8.63
CA PHE A 47 12.72 -6.51 7.51
C PHE A 47 12.01 -6.67 6.16
N VAL A 48 11.32 -7.79 5.94
CA VAL A 48 10.54 -8.05 4.74
C VAL A 48 9.32 -7.11 4.67
N HIS A 49 8.65 -6.91 5.80
CA HIS A 49 7.55 -5.96 5.91
C HIS A 49 7.98 -4.54 5.52
N GLN A 50 9.07 -4.04 6.10
CA GLN A 50 9.58 -2.68 5.80
C GLN A 50 10.06 -2.54 4.36
N LEU A 51 10.68 -3.59 3.79
CA LEU A 51 11.04 -3.60 2.36
C LEU A 51 9.79 -3.47 1.47
N ARG A 52 8.73 -4.22 1.78
CA ARG A 52 7.45 -4.14 1.05
C ARG A 52 6.82 -2.75 1.16
N VAL A 53 6.73 -2.17 2.36
CA VAL A 53 6.20 -0.83 2.60
C VAL A 53 7.03 0.23 1.87
N SER A 54 8.36 0.16 1.99
CA SER A 54 9.28 1.10 1.33
C SER A 54 9.18 1.05 -0.18
N SER A 55 9.05 -0.15 -0.77
CA SER A 55 8.91 -0.30 -2.23
C SER A 55 7.61 0.31 -2.76
N ARG A 56 6.50 0.19 -2.01
CA ARG A 56 5.22 0.83 -2.36
C ARG A 56 5.30 2.36 -2.27
N ARG A 57 5.88 2.89 -1.18
CA ARG A 57 6.06 4.32 -1.00
C ARG A 57 6.99 4.93 -2.05
N ALA A 58 8.04 4.21 -2.44
CA ALA A 58 8.94 4.65 -3.50
C ALA A 58 8.26 4.66 -4.87
N MET A 59 7.42 3.66 -5.15
CA MET A 59 6.62 3.63 -6.38
C MET A 59 5.68 4.83 -6.44
N ALA A 60 4.89 5.07 -5.38
CA ALA A 60 3.98 6.20 -5.30
C ALA A 60 4.71 7.55 -5.49
N ALA A 61 5.88 7.73 -4.88
CA ALA A 61 6.65 8.95 -5.07
C ALA A 61 7.12 9.15 -6.53
N ILE A 62 7.51 8.07 -7.21
CA ILE A 62 7.87 8.17 -8.64
C ILE A 62 6.64 8.51 -9.49
N GLU A 63 5.51 7.88 -9.24
CA GLU A 63 4.26 8.11 -9.97
C GLU A 63 3.76 9.56 -9.78
N MET A 64 3.78 10.07 -8.55
CA MET A 64 3.31 11.43 -8.23
C MET A 64 4.20 12.53 -8.82
N PHE A 65 5.49 12.27 -8.97
CA PHE A 65 6.44 13.23 -9.56
C PHE A 65 6.86 12.85 -10.98
N ASP A 66 6.15 11.96 -11.67
CA ASP A 66 6.55 11.42 -12.97
C ASP A 66 6.79 12.51 -14.03
N SER A 67 5.95 13.57 -14.03
CA SER A 67 6.11 14.72 -14.93
C SER A 67 7.42 15.50 -14.77
N LEU A 68 8.06 15.39 -13.61
CA LEU A 68 9.36 16.01 -13.31
C LEU A 68 10.53 15.09 -13.64
N LEU A 69 10.29 13.83 -13.99
CA LEU A 69 11.32 12.80 -14.14
C LEU A 69 11.63 12.49 -15.60
N PRO A 70 12.91 12.13 -15.93
CA PRO A 70 13.21 11.56 -17.24
C PRO A 70 12.53 10.21 -17.41
N MET A 71 11.67 10.05 -18.39
CA MET A 71 10.85 8.85 -18.63
C MET A 71 11.67 7.54 -18.58
N ARG A 72 12.80 7.45 -19.30
CA ARG A 72 13.65 6.24 -19.28
C ARG A 72 14.16 5.86 -17.89
N ARG A 73 14.39 6.86 -17.02
CA ARG A 73 14.90 6.62 -15.66
C ARG A 73 13.77 6.26 -14.71
N SER A 74 12.64 6.97 -14.78
CA SER A 74 11.46 6.65 -13.96
C SER A 74 10.97 5.24 -14.27
N GLU A 75 10.84 4.85 -15.53
CA GLU A 75 10.44 3.51 -15.93
C GLU A 75 11.40 2.41 -15.46
N TRP A 76 12.72 2.68 -15.47
CA TRP A 76 13.69 1.74 -14.92
C TRP A 76 13.44 1.51 -13.43
N PHE A 77 13.24 2.57 -12.63
CA PHE A 77 12.93 2.45 -11.20
C PHE A 77 11.57 1.76 -10.97
N LYS A 78 10.53 2.16 -11.70
CA LYS A 78 9.21 1.50 -11.63
C LYS A 78 9.33 0.00 -11.87
N LYS A 79 10.11 -0.42 -12.88
CA LYS A 79 10.36 -1.84 -13.18
C LYS A 79 11.08 -2.57 -12.04
N GLN A 80 12.12 -1.96 -11.44
CA GLN A 80 12.82 -2.59 -10.31
C GLN A 80 11.92 -2.65 -9.07
N LEU A 81 11.22 -1.57 -8.73
CA LEU A 81 10.32 -1.51 -7.58
C LEU A 81 9.17 -2.52 -7.68
N ARG A 82 8.60 -2.73 -8.88
CA ARG A 82 7.59 -3.80 -9.10
C ARG A 82 8.16 -5.18 -8.77
N LYS A 83 9.42 -5.46 -9.14
CA LYS A 83 10.07 -6.74 -8.85
C LYS A 83 10.35 -6.90 -7.35
N VAL A 84 10.89 -5.87 -6.69
CA VAL A 84 11.10 -5.87 -5.23
C VAL A 84 9.77 -6.05 -4.50
N ARG A 85 8.72 -5.33 -4.92
CA ARG A 85 7.39 -5.43 -4.32
C ARG A 85 6.80 -6.83 -4.45
N ARG A 86 6.98 -7.49 -5.62
CA ARG A 86 6.50 -8.86 -5.84
C ARG A 86 7.25 -9.84 -4.93
N ALA A 87 8.57 -9.80 -4.90
CA ALA A 87 9.39 -10.68 -4.07
C ALA A 87 9.11 -10.49 -2.56
N ALA A 88 9.13 -9.26 -2.08
CA ALA A 88 8.81 -8.96 -0.68
C ALA A 88 7.33 -9.18 -0.34
N GLY A 89 6.44 -9.08 -1.34
CA GLY A 89 5.01 -9.33 -1.18
C GLY A 89 4.74 -10.79 -0.89
N GLU A 90 5.22 -11.68 -1.74
CA GLU A 90 5.09 -13.13 -1.59
C GLU A 90 5.59 -13.61 -0.23
N ALA A 91 6.82 -13.25 0.13
CA ALA A 91 7.40 -13.63 1.42
C ALA A 91 6.59 -13.07 2.61
N ARG A 92 6.13 -11.82 2.56
CA ARG A 92 5.34 -11.22 3.64
C ARG A 92 3.95 -11.82 3.77
N ASP A 93 3.29 -12.12 2.67
CA ASP A 93 1.97 -12.75 2.70
C ASP A 93 2.06 -14.14 3.36
N LEU A 94 3.16 -14.87 3.13
CA LEU A 94 3.45 -16.14 3.79
C LEU A 94 3.84 -15.97 5.29
N ASP A 95 4.60 -14.93 5.66
CA ASP A 95 4.89 -14.64 7.07
C ASP A 95 3.60 -14.39 7.87
N VAL A 96 2.67 -13.60 7.31
CA VAL A 96 1.36 -13.30 7.93
C VAL A 96 0.50 -14.58 8.02
N LEU A 97 0.47 -15.36 6.94
CA LEU A 97 -0.31 -16.60 6.91
C LEU A 97 0.23 -17.64 7.88
N SER A 98 1.57 -17.80 7.98
CA SER A 98 2.18 -18.73 8.95
C SER A 98 1.87 -18.36 10.39
N GLN A 99 1.93 -17.06 10.72
CA GLN A 99 1.54 -16.58 12.05
C GLN A 99 0.06 -16.89 12.35
N ARG A 100 -0.82 -16.65 11.40
CA ARG A 100 -2.24 -16.94 11.52
C ARG A 100 -2.54 -18.45 11.64
N LEU A 101 -1.84 -19.28 10.84
CA LEU A 101 -1.96 -20.74 10.93
C LEU A 101 -1.57 -21.27 12.31
N ALA A 102 -0.52 -20.74 12.93
CA ALA A 102 -0.13 -21.12 14.28
C ALA A 102 -1.26 -20.87 15.32
N GLU A 103 -2.11 -19.88 15.08
CA GLU A 103 -3.30 -19.59 15.90
C GLU A 103 -4.47 -20.51 15.55
N LEU A 104 -4.76 -20.70 14.25
CA LEU A 104 -5.88 -21.50 13.77
C LEU A 104 -5.70 -23.00 14.06
N LEU A 105 -4.46 -23.49 14.07
CA LEU A 105 -4.14 -24.89 14.32
C LEU A 105 -3.89 -25.18 15.81
N ARG A 106 -4.09 -24.22 16.69
CA ARG A 106 -3.93 -24.42 18.13
C ARG A 106 -4.96 -25.42 18.66
N GLY A 107 -4.48 -26.54 19.18
CA GLY A 107 -5.32 -27.63 19.72
C GLY A 107 -5.62 -28.74 18.72
N GLU A 108 -5.27 -28.62 17.45
CA GLU A 108 -5.33 -29.72 16.50
C GLU A 108 -4.20 -30.74 16.79
N PRO A 109 -4.42 -32.06 16.54
CA PRO A 109 -3.37 -33.08 16.68
C PRO A 109 -2.16 -32.75 15.82
N CYS A 110 -0.96 -32.98 16.35
CA CYS A 110 0.31 -32.59 15.70
C CYS A 110 0.51 -33.25 14.33
N ASP A 111 0.13 -34.50 14.19
CA ASP A 111 0.22 -35.28 12.95
C ASP A 111 -0.71 -34.74 11.86
N VAL A 112 -1.88 -34.26 12.21
CA VAL A 112 -2.86 -33.64 11.31
C VAL A 112 -2.46 -32.22 10.89
N ALA A 113 -1.94 -31.41 11.85
CA ALA A 113 -1.54 -30.04 11.60
C ALA A 113 -0.19 -29.91 10.85
N ARG A 114 0.72 -30.86 11.07
CA ARG A 114 2.09 -30.83 10.54
C ARG A 114 2.18 -30.68 9.02
N PRO A 115 1.44 -31.41 8.19
CA PRO A 115 1.53 -31.26 6.73
C PRO A 115 1.22 -29.84 6.25
N ILE A 116 0.27 -29.16 6.90
CA ILE A 116 -0.11 -27.77 6.57
C ILE A 116 0.99 -26.80 6.99
N MET A 117 1.55 -27.00 8.19
CA MET A 117 2.64 -26.16 8.69
C MET A 117 3.92 -26.33 7.86
N ASP A 118 4.22 -27.55 7.44
CA ASP A 118 5.37 -27.88 6.58
C ASP A 118 5.20 -27.23 5.19
N ALA A 119 4.01 -27.29 4.60
CA ALA A 119 3.69 -26.65 3.32
C ALA A 119 3.84 -25.11 3.42
N ALA A 120 3.41 -24.51 4.53
CA ALA A 120 3.60 -23.09 4.79
C ALA A 120 5.07 -22.72 4.92
N ALA A 121 5.83 -23.48 5.69
CA ALA A 121 7.27 -23.27 5.89
C ALA A 121 8.06 -23.47 4.59
N GLU A 122 7.72 -24.47 3.80
CA GLU A 122 8.32 -24.72 2.49
C GLU A 122 8.03 -23.57 1.52
N SER A 123 6.76 -23.16 1.40
CA SER A 123 6.36 -22.02 0.58
C SER A 123 7.15 -20.76 0.96
N ARG A 124 7.32 -20.52 2.28
CA ARG A 124 8.11 -19.39 2.77
C ARG A 124 9.59 -19.49 2.41
N ARG A 125 10.21 -20.66 2.54
CA ARG A 125 11.60 -20.90 2.10
C ARG A 125 11.75 -20.64 0.61
N ASN A 126 10.80 -21.10 -0.20
CA ASN A 126 10.80 -20.97 -1.66
C ASN A 126 10.62 -19.50 -2.13
N ALA A 127 10.01 -18.62 -1.31
CA ALA A 127 9.88 -17.20 -1.61
C ALA A 127 11.17 -16.39 -1.36
N GLN A 128 12.07 -16.86 -0.49
CA GLN A 128 13.28 -16.12 -0.08
C GLN A 128 14.28 -15.86 -1.21
N PRO A 129 14.60 -16.82 -2.11
CA PRO A 129 15.54 -16.60 -3.21
C PRO A 129 15.20 -15.43 -4.12
N ALA A 130 13.92 -15.10 -4.27
CA ALA A 130 13.49 -13.96 -5.07
C ALA A 130 13.95 -12.61 -4.47
N ILE A 131 13.99 -12.49 -3.14
CA ILE A 131 14.49 -11.29 -2.45
C ILE A 131 16.02 -11.21 -2.59
N CYS A 132 16.74 -12.33 -2.37
CA CYS A 132 18.19 -12.42 -2.57
C CYS A 132 18.59 -12.03 -4.00
N LYS A 133 17.89 -12.57 -4.99
CA LYS A 133 18.10 -12.23 -6.42
C LYS A 133 17.90 -10.74 -6.68
N MET A 134 16.93 -10.10 -6.03
CA MET A 134 16.73 -8.67 -6.16
C MET A 134 17.84 -7.86 -5.48
N HIS A 135 18.37 -8.32 -4.33
CA HIS A 135 19.51 -7.69 -3.67
C HIS A 135 20.72 -7.67 -4.59
N HIS A 136 21.18 -8.83 -5.08
CA HIS A 136 22.31 -8.94 -6.01
C HIS A 136 22.07 -8.07 -7.27
N ARG A 137 20.90 -8.19 -7.89
CA ARG A 137 20.56 -7.41 -9.09
C ARG A 137 20.66 -5.90 -8.88
N LEU A 138 20.23 -5.38 -7.73
CA LEU A 138 20.29 -3.94 -7.48
C LEU A 138 21.70 -3.47 -7.11
N CYS A 139 22.53 -4.35 -6.50
CA CYS A 139 23.95 -4.11 -6.33
C CYS A 139 24.67 -4.00 -7.68
N ASP A 140 24.56 -5.02 -8.54
CA ASP A 140 25.18 -5.06 -9.87
C ASP A 140 24.77 -3.87 -10.75
N ARG A 141 23.52 -3.46 -10.63
CA ARG A 141 22.96 -2.34 -11.37
C ARG A 141 23.22 -0.98 -10.74
N GLN A 142 24.05 -0.91 -9.71
CA GLN A 142 24.47 0.32 -9.04
C GLN A 142 23.29 1.21 -8.63
N TYR A 143 22.32 0.64 -7.92
CA TYR A 143 21.04 1.28 -7.58
C TYR A 143 21.23 2.66 -6.93
N LYS A 144 22.11 2.78 -5.91
CA LYS A 144 22.42 4.08 -5.26
C LYS A 144 22.93 5.14 -6.24
N ARG A 145 23.86 4.75 -7.13
CA ARG A 145 24.40 5.67 -8.15
C ARG A 145 23.32 6.14 -9.12
N ARG A 146 22.38 5.24 -9.46
CA ARG A 146 21.22 5.58 -10.31
C ARG A 146 20.25 6.53 -9.62
N ILE A 147 20.05 6.42 -8.30
CA ILE A 147 19.28 7.41 -7.51
C ILE A 147 19.92 8.79 -7.69
N GLY A 148 21.23 8.93 -7.44
CA GLY A 148 21.92 10.20 -7.65
C GLY A 148 21.76 10.77 -9.07
N LYS A 149 21.85 9.90 -10.10
CA LYS A 149 21.65 10.30 -11.50
C LYS A 149 20.20 10.70 -11.80
N LEU A 150 19.20 10.11 -11.14
CA LEU A 150 17.79 10.50 -11.25
C LEU A 150 17.57 11.87 -10.62
N LEU A 151 18.02 12.07 -9.37
CA LEU A 151 17.81 13.30 -8.61
C LEU A 151 18.41 14.53 -9.28
N LYS A 152 19.59 14.40 -9.92
CA LYS A 152 20.22 15.48 -10.71
C LYS A 152 19.39 15.89 -11.93
N ARG A 153 18.41 15.11 -12.36
CA ARG A 153 17.59 15.32 -13.55
C ARG A 153 16.12 15.66 -13.25
N VAL A 154 15.79 15.83 -11.97
CA VAL A 154 14.47 16.32 -11.55
C VAL A 154 14.35 17.79 -11.96
N ARG A 155 13.39 18.09 -12.83
CA ARG A 155 13.13 19.46 -13.35
C ARG A 155 11.72 19.54 -13.93
N VAL A 156 11.17 20.73 -13.99
CA VAL A 156 9.96 21.01 -14.79
C VAL A 156 10.26 20.74 -16.25
N ARG A 157 9.34 20.07 -16.95
CA ARG A 157 9.55 19.59 -18.33
C ARG A 157 8.61 20.23 -19.35
N HIS A 158 7.57 20.91 -18.89
CA HIS A 158 6.67 21.64 -19.77
C HIS A 158 7.23 23.04 -20.03
N ALA A 159 7.60 23.29 -21.29
CA ALA A 159 8.14 24.57 -21.75
C ALA A 159 7.14 25.74 -21.63
N ALA A 160 5.85 25.44 -21.47
CA ALA A 160 4.80 26.46 -21.34
C ALA A 160 4.70 27.08 -19.94
N LEU A 161 5.38 26.56 -18.93
CA LEU A 161 5.37 27.12 -17.58
C LEU A 161 6.53 28.12 -17.47
N ALA A 162 6.20 29.41 -17.47
CA ALA A 162 7.17 30.48 -17.23
C ALA A 162 7.72 30.45 -15.79
N VAL A 163 6.97 29.87 -14.85
CA VAL A 163 7.32 29.76 -13.44
C VAL A 163 7.19 28.31 -12.99
N GLU A 164 8.13 27.85 -12.16
CA GLU A 164 8.04 26.53 -11.53
C GLU A 164 6.84 26.49 -10.57
N PRO A 165 5.93 25.48 -10.69
CA PRO A 165 4.81 25.35 -9.75
C PRO A 165 5.30 25.12 -8.33
N ASP A 166 4.57 25.63 -7.36
CA ASP A 166 4.84 25.36 -5.95
C ASP A 166 4.36 23.98 -5.52
N PHE A 167 4.85 23.54 -4.37
CA PHE A 167 4.53 22.22 -3.85
C PHE A 167 3.04 22.07 -3.50
N ALA A 168 2.39 23.12 -3.00
CA ALA A 168 0.98 23.11 -2.63
C ALA A 168 0.08 22.98 -3.85
N GLU A 169 0.42 23.64 -4.96
CA GLU A 169 -0.31 23.53 -6.22
C GLU A 169 -0.29 22.10 -6.76
N VAL A 170 0.90 21.51 -6.89
CA VAL A 170 1.06 20.12 -7.34
C VAL A 170 0.43 19.12 -6.36
N GLY A 171 0.49 19.44 -5.05
CA GLY A 171 -0.11 18.64 -3.99
C GLY A 171 -1.63 18.59 -4.11
N ARG A 172 -2.29 19.73 -4.32
CA ARG A 172 -3.75 19.80 -4.51
C ARG A 172 -4.19 18.97 -5.72
N ASP A 173 -3.51 19.11 -6.85
CA ASP A 173 -3.87 18.36 -8.07
C ASP A 173 -3.65 16.86 -7.93
N SER A 174 -2.56 16.46 -7.29
CA SER A 174 -2.26 15.04 -7.04
C SER A 174 -3.24 14.40 -6.07
N MET A 175 -3.58 15.11 -4.99
CA MET A 175 -4.57 14.65 -4.01
C MET A 175 -5.97 14.57 -4.63
N ARG A 176 -6.39 15.59 -5.41
CA ARG A 176 -7.69 15.60 -6.10
C ARG A 176 -7.84 14.37 -7.03
N ARG A 177 -6.82 14.05 -7.82
CA ARG A 177 -6.83 12.86 -8.67
C ARG A 177 -6.96 11.58 -7.84
N ALA A 178 -6.11 11.39 -6.84
CA ALA A 178 -6.13 10.19 -6.00
C ALA A 178 -7.48 10.00 -5.28
N VAL A 179 -8.06 11.08 -4.77
CA VAL A 179 -9.36 11.06 -4.09
C VAL A 179 -10.50 10.77 -5.07
N ASN A 180 -10.46 11.34 -6.27
CA ASN A 180 -11.47 11.05 -7.31
C ASN A 180 -11.42 9.60 -7.76
N ASP A 181 -10.23 9.03 -7.98
CA ASP A 181 -10.04 7.62 -8.31
C ASP A 181 -10.57 6.71 -7.20
N PHE A 182 -10.31 7.07 -5.94
CA PHE A 182 -10.83 6.34 -4.79
C PHE A 182 -12.36 6.36 -4.72
N PHE A 183 -13.00 7.52 -4.86
CA PHE A 183 -14.46 7.61 -4.85
C PHE A 183 -15.09 6.99 -6.10
N SER A 184 -14.40 6.96 -7.23
CA SER A 184 -14.84 6.19 -8.40
C SER A 184 -14.87 4.70 -8.09
N ALA A 185 -13.80 4.16 -7.53
CA ALA A 185 -13.71 2.74 -7.15
C ALA A 185 -14.74 2.37 -6.06
N SER A 186 -15.06 3.30 -5.15
CA SER A 186 -16.01 3.06 -4.05
C SER A 186 -17.48 2.97 -4.47
N ARG A 187 -17.83 3.35 -5.71
CA ARG A 187 -19.19 3.26 -6.25
C ARG A 187 -19.51 1.90 -6.88
N ALA A 188 -18.51 1.05 -7.06
CA ALA A 188 -18.71 -0.28 -7.61
C ALA A 188 -19.48 -1.18 -6.64
N ASN A 189 -19.96 -2.32 -7.13
CA ASN A 189 -20.58 -3.33 -6.27
C ASN A 189 -19.56 -3.90 -5.27
N LEU A 190 -19.68 -3.50 -4.00
CA LEU A 190 -18.79 -3.88 -2.92
C LEU A 190 -19.11 -5.25 -2.31
N SER A 191 -20.02 -6.04 -2.90
CA SER A 191 -20.13 -7.48 -2.63
C SER A 191 -19.07 -8.30 -3.37
N ASP A 192 -18.50 -7.73 -4.44
CA ASP A 192 -17.47 -8.36 -5.25
C ASP A 192 -16.07 -8.08 -4.69
N THR A 193 -15.34 -9.15 -4.40
CA THR A 193 -13.96 -9.09 -3.89
C THR A 193 -12.99 -8.38 -4.85
N ALA A 194 -13.21 -8.45 -6.17
CA ALA A 194 -12.40 -7.74 -7.15
C ALA A 194 -12.59 -6.22 -7.03
N ASN A 195 -13.82 -5.76 -6.85
CA ASN A 195 -14.13 -4.34 -6.65
C ASN A 195 -13.57 -3.82 -5.30
N LEU A 196 -13.68 -4.62 -4.22
CA LEU A 196 -13.06 -4.31 -2.93
C LEU A 196 -11.54 -4.20 -3.05
N HIS A 197 -10.91 -5.07 -3.85
CA HIS A 197 -9.48 -5.00 -4.14
C HIS A 197 -9.09 -3.72 -4.88
N LEU A 198 -9.88 -3.30 -5.88
CA LEU A 198 -9.66 -2.03 -6.59
C LEU A 198 -9.81 -0.83 -5.66
N MET A 199 -10.84 -0.81 -4.82
CA MET A 199 -11.03 0.24 -3.80
C MET A 199 -9.85 0.28 -2.81
N ARG A 200 -9.33 -0.89 -2.39
CA ARG A 200 -8.14 -0.99 -1.54
C ARG A 200 -6.88 -0.44 -2.23
N ILE A 201 -6.70 -0.68 -3.52
CA ILE A 201 -5.59 -0.11 -4.29
C ILE A 201 -5.71 1.42 -4.32
N ALA A 202 -6.90 1.93 -4.68
CA ALA A 202 -7.15 3.38 -4.76
C ALA A 202 -6.97 4.07 -3.39
N SER A 203 -7.48 3.48 -2.30
CA SER A 203 -7.29 4.02 -0.95
C SER A 203 -5.81 4.10 -0.54
N LYS A 204 -4.97 3.15 -1.00
CA LYS A 204 -3.52 3.21 -0.78
C LYS A 204 -2.87 4.37 -1.53
N GLN A 205 -3.34 4.68 -2.74
CA GLN A 205 -2.84 5.85 -3.48
C GLN A 205 -3.16 7.15 -2.74
N VAL A 206 -4.41 7.29 -2.23
CA VAL A 206 -4.77 8.44 -1.36
C VAL A 206 -3.81 8.54 -0.17
N ARG A 207 -3.59 7.45 0.57
CA ARG A 207 -2.71 7.45 1.74
C ARG A 207 -1.27 7.86 1.40
N TYR A 208 -0.72 7.34 0.30
CA TYR A 208 0.65 7.69 -0.10
C TYR A 208 0.75 9.12 -0.60
N ALA A 209 -0.28 9.63 -1.26
CA ALA A 209 -0.37 11.04 -1.61
C ALA A 209 -0.39 11.91 -0.36
N MET A 210 -1.21 11.59 0.65
CA MET A 210 -1.20 12.28 1.94
C MET A 210 0.17 12.24 2.60
N GLU A 211 0.86 11.08 2.61
CA GLU A 211 2.20 10.97 3.21
C GLU A 211 3.27 11.84 2.50
N ILE A 212 3.08 12.14 1.22
CA ILE A 212 3.99 12.98 0.44
C ILE A 212 3.63 14.45 0.57
N PHE A 213 2.33 14.77 0.44
CA PHE A 213 1.86 16.14 0.30
C PHE A 213 1.30 16.74 1.61
N ALA A 214 1.42 16.05 2.75
CA ALA A 214 0.90 16.53 4.03
C ALA A 214 1.29 18.00 4.34
N GLY A 215 2.53 18.38 4.05
CA GLY A 215 3.00 19.75 4.28
C GLY A 215 2.42 20.82 3.35
N ALA A 216 1.60 20.43 2.38
CA ALA A 216 0.86 21.34 1.50
C ALA A 216 -0.54 21.69 2.03
N PHE A 217 -0.99 21.03 3.10
CA PHE A 217 -2.36 21.11 3.62
C PHE A 217 -2.37 21.45 5.10
N PRO A 218 -3.53 21.90 5.63
CA PRO A 218 -3.72 22.10 7.07
C PRO A 218 -3.52 20.81 7.88
N ALA A 219 -3.28 20.94 9.19
CA ALA A 219 -3.07 19.82 10.11
C ALA A 219 -4.24 18.81 10.12
N SER A 220 -5.47 19.27 9.84
CA SER A 220 -6.67 18.44 9.68
C SER A 220 -6.48 17.27 8.69
N MET A 221 -5.70 17.46 7.63
CA MET A 221 -5.36 16.41 6.67
C MET A 221 -4.66 15.21 7.36
N THR A 222 -3.75 15.46 8.29
CA THR A 222 -2.98 14.42 8.99
C THR A 222 -3.64 13.95 10.28
N GLU A 223 -4.40 14.80 10.94
CA GLU A 223 -4.98 14.54 12.26
C GLU A 223 -6.40 13.96 12.17
N GLN A 224 -7.17 14.33 11.15
CA GLN A 224 -8.55 13.93 11.00
C GLN A 224 -8.79 12.98 9.81
N LEU A 225 -8.29 13.32 8.62
CA LEU A 225 -8.54 12.53 7.40
C LEU A 225 -7.64 11.30 7.30
N TYR A 226 -6.36 11.43 7.62
CA TYR A 226 -5.43 10.31 7.50
C TYR A 226 -5.82 9.10 8.37
N PRO A 227 -6.23 9.24 9.64
CA PRO A 227 -6.71 8.11 10.44
C PRO A 227 -7.92 7.40 9.82
N GLN A 228 -8.87 8.13 9.21
CA GLN A 228 -10.03 7.54 8.56
C GLN A 228 -9.62 6.68 7.33
N ILE A 229 -8.63 7.13 6.56
CA ILE A 229 -8.09 6.35 5.44
C ILE A 229 -7.32 5.12 5.95
N VAL A 230 -6.62 5.21 7.07
CA VAL A 230 -5.94 4.07 7.69
C VAL A 230 -6.96 3.04 8.16
N GLU A 231 -7.99 3.43 8.91
CA GLU A 231 -9.07 2.56 9.38
C GLU A 231 -9.76 1.83 8.22
N LEU A 232 -10.12 2.56 7.16
CA LEU A 232 -10.70 1.99 5.96
C LEU A 232 -9.78 0.94 5.31
N GLN A 233 -8.48 1.20 5.27
CA GLN A 233 -7.51 0.26 4.71
C GLN A 233 -7.29 -0.97 5.57
N GLU A 234 -7.41 -0.87 6.87
CA GLU A 234 -7.37 -2.01 7.80
C GLU A 234 -8.52 -2.96 7.50
N LYS A 235 -9.76 -2.44 7.42
CA LYS A 235 -10.94 -3.25 7.09
C LYS A 235 -10.85 -3.92 5.71
N LEU A 236 -10.43 -3.17 4.68
CA LEU A 236 -10.18 -3.74 3.34
C LEU A 236 -8.98 -4.71 3.33
N GLY A 237 -8.06 -4.54 4.25
CA GLY A 237 -6.91 -5.41 4.47
C GLY A 237 -7.35 -6.77 4.99
N GLU A 238 -8.18 -6.81 6.02
CA GLU A 238 -8.72 -8.03 6.60
C GLU A 238 -9.44 -8.89 5.55
N ILE A 239 -10.31 -8.28 4.71
CA ILE A 239 -10.97 -9.00 3.61
C ILE A 239 -9.96 -9.61 2.64
N ASN A 240 -8.98 -8.81 2.21
CA ASN A 240 -7.95 -9.27 1.29
C ASN A 240 -7.09 -10.41 1.88
N ASP A 241 -6.87 -10.41 3.19
CA ASP A 241 -6.06 -11.42 3.85
C ASP A 241 -6.79 -12.77 3.88
N HIS A 242 -8.12 -12.80 4.08
CA HIS A 242 -8.95 -13.99 3.91
C HIS A 242 -8.95 -14.50 2.45
N VAL A 243 -9.10 -13.59 1.46
CA VAL A 243 -9.04 -13.96 0.03
C VAL A 243 -7.68 -14.57 -0.32
N SER A 244 -6.59 -13.99 0.19
CA SER A 244 -5.23 -14.48 -0.05
C SER A 244 -4.99 -15.83 0.62
N ALA A 245 -5.50 -16.04 1.84
CA ALA A 245 -5.41 -17.32 2.56
C ALA A 245 -6.15 -18.43 1.79
N LEU A 246 -7.39 -18.17 1.35
CA LEU A 246 -8.16 -19.13 0.55
C LEU A 246 -7.43 -19.56 -0.70
N ALA A 247 -6.88 -18.61 -1.47
CA ALA A 247 -6.12 -18.93 -2.68
C ALA A 247 -4.89 -19.80 -2.38
N ARG A 248 -4.20 -19.54 -1.26
CA ARG A 248 -3.05 -20.32 -0.84
C ARG A 248 -3.43 -21.73 -0.36
N PHE A 249 -4.51 -21.85 0.38
CA PHE A 249 -5.02 -23.14 0.83
C PHE A 249 -5.47 -24.02 -0.33
N GLN A 250 -6.09 -23.45 -1.36
CA GLN A 250 -6.42 -24.16 -2.60
C GLN A 250 -5.18 -24.69 -3.31
N GLU A 251 -4.11 -23.87 -3.38
CA GLU A 251 -2.83 -24.31 -3.95
C GLU A 251 -2.24 -25.46 -3.14
N TRP A 252 -2.19 -25.39 -1.82
CA TRP A 252 -1.67 -26.48 -0.99
C TRP A 252 -2.51 -27.74 -1.06
N GLN A 253 -3.84 -27.63 -1.11
CA GLN A 253 -4.74 -28.78 -1.24
C GLN A 253 -4.44 -29.61 -2.48
N SER A 254 -4.05 -28.96 -3.58
CA SER A 254 -3.71 -29.67 -4.83
C SER A 254 -2.37 -30.44 -4.78
N HIS A 255 -1.54 -30.21 -3.75
CA HIS A 255 -0.23 -30.84 -3.59
C HIS A 255 -0.14 -31.79 -2.40
N LEU A 256 -1.11 -31.76 -1.50
CA LEU A 256 -1.17 -32.69 -0.36
C LEU A 256 -1.79 -34.02 -0.79
N GLU A 257 -1.19 -35.13 -0.35
CA GLU A 257 -1.79 -36.45 -0.51
C GLU A 257 -3.07 -36.58 0.32
N ALA A 258 -3.99 -37.46 -0.10
CA ALA A 258 -5.23 -37.71 0.62
C ALA A 258 -4.94 -38.18 2.05
N SER A 259 -5.20 -37.32 3.02
CA SER A 259 -4.89 -37.51 4.44
C SER A 259 -5.86 -36.70 5.32
N GLU A 260 -5.79 -36.91 6.63
CA GLU A 260 -6.52 -36.08 7.60
C GLU A 260 -6.16 -34.60 7.50
N GLY A 261 -4.93 -34.28 7.07
CA GLY A 261 -4.49 -32.91 6.79
C GLY A 261 -5.30 -32.24 5.67
N VAL A 262 -5.70 -32.97 4.62
CA VAL A 262 -6.57 -32.45 3.55
C VAL A 262 -7.96 -32.13 4.10
N SER A 263 -8.51 -32.98 4.97
CA SER A 263 -9.78 -32.76 5.63
C SER A 263 -9.73 -31.51 6.54
N LEU A 264 -8.66 -31.36 7.31
CA LEU A 264 -8.41 -30.16 8.14
C LEU A 264 -8.31 -28.90 7.28
N LEU A 265 -7.55 -28.96 6.17
CA LEU A 265 -7.42 -27.84 5.25
C LEU A 265 -8.78 -27.43 4.64
N GLY A 266 -9.64 -28.40 4.33
CA GLY A 266 -11.03 -28.16 3.90
C GLY A 266 -11.86 -27.41 4.94
N ARG A 267 -11.75 -27.78 6.23
CA ARG A 267 -12.40 -27.05 7.33
C ARG A 267 -11.87 -25.63 7.47
N LEU A 268 -10.56 -25.43 7.35
CA LEU A 268 -9.93 -24.11 7.38
C LEU A 268 -10.44 -23.23 6.23
N MET A 269 -10.55 -23.78 5.02
CA MET A 269 -11.07 -23.05 3.86
C MET A 269 -12.53 -22.62 4.05
N GLN A 270 -13.38 -23.48 4.60
CA GLN A 270 -14.76 -23.13 4.93
C GLN A 270 -14.84 -22.01 5.96
N SER A 271 -14.00 -22.08 7.00
CA SER A 271 -13.92 -21.04 8.04
C SER A 271 -13.45 -19.71 7.45
N GLU A 272 -12.41 -19.72 6.61
CA GLU A 272 -11.89 -18.52 5.94
C GLU A 272 -12.92 -17.90 4.99
N ALA A 273 -13.67 -18.72 4.24
CA ALA A 273 -14.72 -18.23 3.36
C ALA A 273 -15.84 -17.54 4.16
N ARG A 274 -16.28 -18.16 5.28
CA ARG A 274 -17.27 -17.55 6.17
C ARG A 274 -16.77 -16.23 6.76
N LEU A 275 -15.55 -16.19 7.29
CA LEU A 275 -14.97 -14.98 7.86
C LEU A 275 -14.82 -13.88 6.81
N ARG A 276 -14.40 -14.22 5.58
CA ARG A 276 -14.38 -13.27 4.45
C ARG A 276 -15.75 -12.63 4.24
N ASP A 277 -16.80 -13.45 4.16
CA ASP A 277 -18.16 -12.97 3.88
C ASP A 277 -18.71 -12.12 5.03
N GLU A 278 -18.42 -12.48 6.28
CA GLU A 278 -18.72 -11.67 7.46
C GLU A 278 -18.00 -10.31 7.42
N ARG A 279 -16.71 -10.28 7.01
CA ARG A 279 -15.94 -9.04 6.88
C ARG A 279 -16.44 -8.17 5.71
N ILE A 280 -16.89 -8.76 4.61
CA ILE A 280 -17.52 -8.04 3.51
C ILE A 280 -18.82 -7.39 3.98
N ALA A 281 -19.70 -8.11 4.65
CA ALA A 281 -20.95 -7.58 5.19
C ALA A 281 -20.69 -6.44 6.19
N ALA A 282 -19.75 -6.62 7.12
CA ALA A 282 -19.34 -5.60 8.06
C ALA A 282 -18.75 -4.35 7.36
N PHE A 283 -17.98 -4.56 6.30
CA PHE A 283 -17.43 -3.45 5.52
C PHE A 283 -18.53 -2.68 4.77
N GLN A 284 -19.54 -3.34 4.23
CA GLN A 284 -20.68 -2.69 3.56
C GLN A 284 -21.50 -1.82 4.54
N GLN A 285 -21.69 -2.30 5.79
CA GLN A 285 -22.31 -1.50 6.84
C GLN A 285 -21.45 -0.30 7.24
N TYR A 286 -20.15 -0.50 7.37
CA TYR A 286 -19.19 0.58 7.67
C TYR A 286 -19.12 1.61 6.55
N TRP A 287 -19.02 1.17 5.27
CA TRP A 287 -18.96 2.02 4.09
C TRP A 287 -20.35 2.25 3.50
N ASN A 288 -21.22 2.90 4.26
CA ASN A 288 -22.51 3.32 3.79
C ASN A 288 -22.42 4.65 3.02
N GLY A 289 -23.52 5.01 2.32
CA GLY A 289 -23.58 6.24 1.52
C GLY A 289 -23.27 7.51 2.31
N ASP A 290 -23.73 7.57 3.54
CA ASP A 290 -23.52 8.70 4.45
C ASP A 290 -22.05 8.88 4.85
N ARG A 291 -21.35 7.80 5.19
CA ARG A 291 -19.91 7.86 5.50
C ARG A 291 -19.09 8.26 4.27
N GLY A 292 -19.40 7.70 3.12
CA GLY A 292 -18.74 8.04 1.87
C GLY A 292 -18.91 9.52 1.52
N GLN A 293 -20.13 10.05 1.67
CA GLN A 293 -20.42 11.47 1.42
C GLN A 293 -19.70 12.39 2.41
N ARG A 294 -19.71 12.05 3.72
CA ARG A 294 -18.99 12.83 4.74
C ARG A 294 -17.49 12.89 4.46
N LEU A 295 -16.87 11.75 4.15
CA LEU A 295 -15.44 11.71 3.84
C LEU A 295 -15.13 12.53 2.58
N ARG A 296 -15.98 12.45 1.55
CA ARG A 296 -15.83 13.24 0.33
C ARG A 296 -15.93 14.74 0.60
N TYR A 297 -16.88 15.14 1.41
CA TYR A 297 -17.05 16.54 1.81
C TYR A 297 -15.85 17.06 2.61
N GLN A 298 -15.32 16.26 3.53
CA GLN A 298 -14.11 16.61 4.28
C GLN A 298 -12.91 16.85 3.36
N PHE A 299 -12.68 15.97 2.38
CA PHE A 299 -11.63 16.18 1.38
C PHE A 299 -11.86 17.44 0.55
N SER A 300 -13.09 17.72 0.15
CA SER A 300 -13.42 18.92 -0.67
C SER A 300 -13.07 20.21 0.05
N ARG A 301 -13.32 20.25 1.36
CA ARG A 301 -12.95 21.42 2.19
C ARG A 301 -11.44 21.64 2.22
N GLU A 302 -10.67 20.56 2.36
CA GLU A 302 -9.19 20.64 2.38
C GLU A 302 -8.60 21.10 1.04
N PHE A 303 -9.28 20.79 -0.07
CA PHE A 303 -8.82 21.21 -1.41
C PHE A 303 -9.35 22.58 -1.84
N GLY A 304 -10.31 23.13 -1.12
CA GLY A 304 -11.05 24.32 -1.56
C GLY A 304 -11.81 24.09 -2.86
N ASP A 305 -12.33 22.86 -3.10
CA ASP A 305 -12.97 22.45 -4.33
C ASP A 305 -14.52 22.47 -4.22
N PRO A 306 -15.21 23.49 -4.78
CA PRO A 306 -16.66 23.58 -4.69
C PRO A 306 -17.39 22.42 -5.40
N GLN A 307 -16.78 21.79 -6.41
CA GLN A 307 -17.42 20.70 -7.17
C GLN A 307 -17.51 19.39 -6.35
N LEU A 308 -16.66 19.24 -5.33
CA LEU A 308 -16.75 18.14 -4.38
C LEU A 308 -17.66 18.46 -3.17
N ALA A 309 -18.10 19.70 -3.02
CA ALA A 309 -18.69 20.28 -1.80
C ALA A 309 -20.22 20.12 -1.71
N ILE A 310 -20.80 19.02 -2.20
CA ILE A 310 -22.21 18.71 -1.84
C ILE A 310 -22.19 18.30 -0.36
N ARG A 311 -22.74 19.21 0.48
CA ARG A 311 -22.84 18.98 1.92
C ARG A 311 -23.80 17.83 2.20
N PRO A 312 -23.42 16.78 2.92
CA PRO A 312 -24.36 15.75 3.35
C PRO A 312 -25.41 16.35 4.28
N GLU A 313 -26.67 15.96 4.10
CA GLU A 313 -27.79 16.40 4.96
C GLU A 313 -27.58 16.04 6.45
N SER A 314 -26.77 15.02 6.72
CA SER A 314 -26.47 14.52 8.05
C SER A 314 -25.44 15.32 8.86
N LEU A 315 -24.83 16.38 8.29
CA LEU A 315 -23.88 17.21 9.03
C LEU A 315 -24.58 18.43 9.66
N PRO A 316 -24.36 18.69 10.98
CA PRO A 316 -24.90 19.89 11.62
C PRO A 316 -24.39 21.16 10.93
N VAL A 317 -25.25 22.15 10.82
CA VAL A 317 -24.91 23.47 10.29
C VAL A 317 -23.84 24.06 11.23
N ALA A 318 -22.64 24.33 10.70
CA ALA A 318 -21.69 25.13 11.46
C ALA A 318 -22.33 26.51 11.67
N GLU A 319 -22.71 26.83 12.90
CA GLU A 319 -23.09 28.17 13.26
C GLU A 319 -21.90 29.09 12.97
N SER A 320 -22.10 30.00 12.03
CA SER A 320 -21.16 31.08 11.73
C SER A 320 -21.16 32.04 12.93
N GLY A 321 -20.11 31.91 13.76
CA GLY A 321 -19.76 32.86 14.78
C GLY A 321 -18.59 33.72 14.30
#